data_78ce6f31e14844d9f7cb30f93e07ff4c
#
_entry.id   78ce6f31e14844d9f7cb30f93e07ff4c
#
_cell.length_a   1.000
_cell.length_b   1.000
_cell.length_c   1.000
_cell.angle_alpha   90.00
_cell.angle_beta   90.00
_cell.angle_gamma   90.00
#
_symmetry.space_group_name_H-M   'P 1'
#
loop_
_entity.id
_entity.type
_entity.pdbx_description
1 polymer ?
#
loop_
_entity_poly.entity_id
_entity_poly.type
_entity_poly.pdbx_seq_one_letter_code
_entity_poly.pdbx_strand_id
1 'polypeptide(L)'
;MKPRATLVLFAAVVVSWMPAVYYGFRLWSVRDVEPSGQKEPDPAFHFVLIAQDVNNPYWRVVYRGAADAAAAHGGAVEFLGPVEANMERHIRLIERSVSAGVDGILTQGLDETTFRPVIDKAIERGVPVVTIDTDAPTSKRLAYVGSDNYLAGVQAGRFMAQATGGVARIGVVTGSFEATNMKQRLKGFEDAIRPFSGMRIVAVESSNISRVRAIEKTALLLNRYPEINALFGASALDGTAMAQVVSGRGRRDVFILAFDDLPETIEWMRKGVIAATVVQEPYRMGYDGVELLLRAARNERLESNYYTATRILTAKEVSSRGPASDGADSGGTEATNADATKIGATGAIATDAGAADADG
;
A
#
# COMPACT_ATOMS: atom_id res chain seq x y z
N MET A 1 26.55 -74.86 -22.90
CA MET A 1 26.37 -73.76 -21.91
C MET A 1 25.50 -74.31 -20.80
N LYS A 2 25.93 -74.12 -19.54
CA LYS A 2 25.17 -74.68 -18.40
C LYS A 2 23.85 -73.89 -18.27
N PRO A 3 22.68 -74.59 -18.11
CA PRO A 3 21.35 -73.94 -18.14
C PRO A 3 21.18 -72.82 -17.11
N ARG A 4 21.98 -72.80 -16.06
CA ARG A 4 21.98 -71.74 -15.01
C ARG A 4 22.54 -70.39 -15.53
N ALA A 5 23.52 -70.40 -16.42
CA ALA A 5 24.08 -69.15 -16.98
C ALA A 5 23.10 -68.45 -17.91
N THR A 6 22.33 -69.18 -18.68
CA THR A 6 21.30 -68.66 -19.57
C THR A 6 20.16 -68.04 -18.80
N LEU A 7 19.78 -68.63 -17.66
CA LEU A 7 18.71 -68.12 -16.79
C LEU A 7 19.14 -66.77 -16.13
N VAL A 8 20.41 -66.68 -15.67
CA VAL A 8 20.93 -65.46 -15.07
C VAL A 8 21.02 -64.32 -16.09
N LEU A 9 21.43 -64.65 -17.32
CA LEU A 9 21.51 -63.64 -18.41
C LEU A 9 20.13 -63.12 -18.77
N PHE A 10 19.12 -64.02 -18.83
CA PHE A 10 17.73 -63.61 -19.11
C PHE A 10 17.16 -62.74 -17.99
N ALA A 11 17.38 -63.12 -16.72
CA ALA A 11 16.95 -62.30 -15.60
C ALA A 11 17.61 -60.91 -15.59
N ALA A 12 18.90 -60.82 -15.90
CA ALA A 12 19.60 -59.55 -16.01
C ALA A 12 19.02 -58.62 -17.12
N VAL A 13 18.69 -59.21 -18.27
CA VAL A 13 18.03 -58.47 -19.36
C VAL A 13 16.66 -57.96 -18.93
N VAL A 14 15.83 -58.79 -18.30
CA VAL A 14 14.47 -58.40 -17.83
C VAL A 14 14.60 -57.27 -16.80
N VAL A 15 15.51 -57.35 -15.86
CA VAL A 15 15.74 -56.31 -14.84
C VAL A 15 16.21 -54.99 -15.47
N SER A 16 17.07 -55.08 -16.51
CA SER A 16 17.56 -53.86 -17.20
C SER A 16 16.46 -53.15 -18.04
N TRP A 17 15.44 -53.90 -18.46
CA TRP A 17 14.32 -53.33 -19.22
C TRP A 17 13.18 -52.75 -18.32
N MET A 18 13.13 -53.16 -17.04
CA MET A 18 12.10 -52.67 -16.09
C MET A 18 12.05 -51.14 -15.97
N PRO A 19 13.16 -50.42 -15.84
CA PRO A 19 13.11 -48.96 -15.81
C PRO A 19 12.58 -48.35 -17.11
N ALA A 20 12.97 -48.89 -18.24
CA ALA A 20 12.54 -48.41 -19.56
C ALA A 20 11.02 -48.59 -19.74
N VAL A 21 10.47 -49.73 -19.34
CA VAL A 21 9.04 -50.03 -19.37
C VAL A 21 8.31 -49.13 -18.36
N TYR A 22 8.82 -48.96 -17.15
CA TYR A 22 8.24 -48.10 -16.12
C TYR A 22 8.18 -46.62 -16.56
N TYR A 23 9.28 -46.10 -17.07
CA TYR A 23 9.31 -44.71 -17.58
C TYR A 23 8.52 -44.56 -18.86
N GLY A 24 8.50 -45.53 -19.74
CA GLY A 24 7.66 -45.53 -20.94
C GLY A 24 6.17 -45.52 -20.58
N PHE A 25 5.75 -46.34 -19.62
CA PHE A 25 4.37 -46.34 -19.11
C PHE A 25 4.02 -45.02 -18.39
N ARG A 26 4.94 -44.45 -17.65
CA ARG A 26 4.74 -43.14 -16.98
C ARG A 26 4.65 -42.00 -18.00
N LEU A 27 5.47 -42.02 -19.04
CA LEU A 27 5.38 -41.05 -20.13
C LEU A 27 4.08 -41.20 -20.93
N TRP A 28 3.65 -42.44 -21.13
CA TRP A 28 2.37 -42.70 -21.80
C TRP A 28 1.17 -42.26 -20.96
N SER A 29 1.15 -42.56 -19.66
CA SER A 29 0.09 -42.12 -18.73
C SER A 29 0.04 -40.59 -18.51
N VAL A 30 1.16 -39.87 -18.71
CA VAL A 30 1.19 -38.42 -18.67
C VAL A 30 0.74 -37.80 -20.01
N ARG A 31 0.84 -38.57 -21.12
CA ARG A 31 0.44 -38.11 -22.45
C ARG A 31 -1.08 -38.08 -22.64
N ASP A 32 -1.81 -38.90 -21.88
CA ASP A 32 -3.29 -38.93 -21.89
C ASP A 32 -3.92 -38.03 -20.83
N VAL A 33 -3.13 -37.27 -20.07
CA VAL A 33 -3.60 -36.08 -19.41
C VAL A 33 -3.69 -35.02 -20.51
N GLU A 34 -4.78 -35.08 -21.30
CA GLU A 34 -5.24 -33.88 -21.97
C GLU A 34 -5.23 -32.80 -20.88
N PRO A 35 -4.52 -31.66 -21.05
CA PRO A 35 -4.83 -30.54 -20.23
C PRO A 35 -6.33 -30.29 -20.45
N SER A 36 -7.15 -30.62 -19.46
CA SER A 36 -8.52 -30.13 -19.35
C SER A 36 -8.45 -28.61 -19.10
N GLY A 37 -7.66 -27.96 -19.95
CA GLY A 37 -7.63 -26.56 -20.14
C GLY A 37 -8.79 -26.25 -21.04
N GLN A 38 -9.97 -26.04 -20.47
CA GLN A 38 -10.70 -24.89 -20.95
C GLN A 38 -9.69 -23.76 -20.89
N LYS A 39 -9.13 -23.37 -22.05
CA LYS A 39 -8.34 -22.17 -22.18
C LYS A 39 -9.24 -21.08 -21.60
N GLU A 40 -8.93 -20.61 -20.40
CA GLU A 40 -9.67 -19.48 -19.87
C GLU A 40 -9.67 -18.43 -21.00
N PRO A 41 -10.81 -17.86 -21.33
CA PRO A 41 -10.85 -16.85 -22.38
C PRO A 41 -9.80 -15.80 -22.06
N ASP A 42 -9.03 -15.40 -23.06
CA ASP A 42 -8.04 -14.34 -22.88
C ASP A 42 -8.74 -13.14 -22.22
N PRO A 43 -8.16 -12.56 -21.17
CA PRO A 43 -8.81 -11.47 -20.44
C PRO A 43 -9.15 -10.31 -21.39
N ALA A 44 -10.30 -9.69 -21.17
CA ALA A 44 -10.76 -8.57 -22.00
C ALA A 44 -9.77 -7.38 -21.99
N PHE A 45 -8.96 -7.29 -20.94
CA PHE A 45 -7.86 -6.35 -20.78
C PHE A 45 -6.85 -6.89 -19.76
N HIS A 46 -5.60 -6.43 -19.88
CA HIS A 46 -4.50 -6.79 -18.99
C HIS A 46 -3.88 -5.52 -18.41
N PHE A 47 -4.16 -5.24 -17.15
CA PHE A 47 -3.54 -4.17 -16.40
C PHE A 47 -2.38 -4.68 -15.57
N VAL A 48 -1.50 -3.77 -15.15
CA VAL A 48 -0.37 -4.08 -14.27
C VAL A 48 -0.40 -3.15 -13.06
N LEU A 49 -0.36 -3.73 -11.87
CA LEU A 49 -0.11 -3.02 -10.62
C LEU A 49 1.36 -3.15 -10.27
N ILE A 50 2.10 -2.04 -10.23
CA ILE A 50 3.51 -2.01 -9.87
C ILE A 50 3.65 -1.38 -8.48
N ALA A 51 3.93 -2.22 -7.49
CA ALA A 51 4.12 -1.84 -6.10
C ALA A 51 5.57 -1.45 -5.79
N GLN A 52 5.76 -0.63 -4.77
CA GLN A 52 7.09 -0.28 -4.27
C GLN A 52 7.85 -1.47 -3.67
N ASP A 53 7.13 -2.41 -3.05
CA ASP A 53 7.66 -3.62 -2.41
C ASP A 53 6.55 -4.68 -2.37
N VAL A 54 6.75 -5.81 -3.07
CA VAL A 54 5.77 -6.91 -3.15
C VAL A 54 5.64 -7.70 -1.85
N ASN A 55 6.61 -7.59 -0.94
CA ASN A 55 6.57 -8.26 0.36
C ASN A 55 5.83 -7.47 1.43
N ASN A 56 5.58 -6.19 1.22
CA ASN A 56 4.81 -5.38 2.15
C ASN A 56 3.32 -5.77 2.09
N PRO A 57 2.72 -6.23 3.22
CA PRO A 57 1.33 -6.67 3.26
C PRO A 57 0.31 -5.62 2.79
N TYR A 58 0.61 -4.34 2.95
CA TYR A 58 -0.20 -3.23 2.45
C TYR A 58 -0.51 -3.39 0.95
N TRP A 59 0.52 -3.68 0.14
CA TRP A 59 0.36 -3.81 -1.32
C TRP A 59 -0.46 -5.03 -1.74
N ARG A 60 -0.50 -6.07 -0.91
CA ARG A 60 -1.39 -7.22 -1.15
C ARG A 60 -2.86 -6.85 -1.02
N VAL A 61 -3.18 -5.91 -0.11
CA VAL A 61 -4.55 -5.41 0.05
C VAL A 61 -4.94 -4.55 -1.15
N VAL A 62 -4.04 -3.67 -1.62
CA VAL A 62 -4.22 -2.88 -2.85
C VAL A 62 -4.45 -3.80 -4.05
N TYR A 63 -3.58 -4.82 -4.22
CA TYR A 63 -3.71 -5.79 -5.30
C TYR A 63 -5.04 -6.54 -5.27
N ARG A 64 -5.51 -6.97 -4.10
CA ARG A 64 -6.80 -7.65 -3.97
C ARG A 64 -7.94 -6.77 -4.49
N GLY A 65 -7.98 -5.49 -4.12
CA GLY A 65 -8.96 -4.56 -4.65
C GLY A 65 -8.89 -4.42 -6.17
N ALA A 66 -7.67 -4.28 -6.71
CA ALA A 66 -7.46 -4.20 -8.16
C ALA A 66 -7.88 -5.48 -8.89
N ALA A 67 -7.53 -6.65 -8.33
CA ALA A 67 -7.90 -7.95 -8.91
C ALA A 67 -9.42 -8.18 -8.91
N ASP A 68 -10.10 -7.82 -7.81
CA ASP A 68 -11.55 -7.96 -7.70
C ASP A 68 -12.27 -7.04 -8.71
N ALA A 69 -11.82 -5.80 -8.87
CA ALA A 69 -12.36 -4.90 -9.88
C ALA A 69 -12.13 -5.42 -11.29
N ALA A 70 -10.92 -5.90 -11.59
CA ALA A 70 -10.63 -6.46 -12.92
C ALA A 70 -11.48 -7.71 -13.22
N ALA A 71 -11.62 -8.63 -12.28
CA ALA A 71 -12.42 -9.82 -12.41
C ALA A 71 -13.91 -9.50 -12.67
N ALA A 72 -14.45 -8.45 -12.00
CA ALA A 72 -15.82 -7.99 -12.22
C ALA A 72 -16.08 -7.54 -13.66
N HIS A 73 -15.05 -7.14 -14.40
CA HIS A 73 -15.12 -6.70 -15.79
C HIS A 73 -14.48 -7.67 -16.80
N GLY A 74 -14.17 -8.91 -16.38
CA GLY A 74 -13.61 -9.95 -17.26
C GLY A 74 -12.15 -9.71 -17.66
N GLY A 75 -11.42 -8.89 -16.90
CA GLY A 75 -10.01 -8.59 -17.12
C GLY A 75 -9.09 -9.20 -16.06
N ALA A 76 -7.80 -8.93 -16.17
CA ALA A 76 -6.79 -9.37 -15.24
C ALA A 76 -5.84 -8.22 -14.80
N VAL A 77 -5.31 -8.34 -13.60
CA VAL A 77 -4.24 -7.46 -13.09
C VAL A 77 -3.03 -8.31 -12.72
N GLU A 78 -1.91 -8.02 -13.35
CA GLU A 78 -0.62 -8.59 -12.95
C GLU A 78 -0.02 -7.77 -11.80
N PHE A 79 0.47 -8.44 -10.75
CA PHE A 79 1.09 -7.79 -9.59
C PHE A 79 2.60 -7.88 -9.68
N LEU A 80 3.26 -6.75 -9.87
CA LEU A 80 4.70 -6.61 -10.00
C LEU A 80 5.28 -5.68 -8.93
N GLY A 81 6.57 -5.82 -8.70
CA GLY A 81 7.33 -4.92 -7.83
C GLY A 81 8.69 -5.52 -7.46
N PRO A 82 9.63 -4.72 -6.96
CA PRO A 82 10.83 -5.24 -6.36
C PRO A 82 10.52 -5.98 -5.05
N VAL A 83 11.40 -6.92 -4.68
CA VAL A 83 11.30 -7.67 -3.41
C VAL A 83 11.57 -6.79 -2.19
N GLU A 84 12.35 -5.75 -2.37
CA GLU A 84 12.62 -4.68 -1.41
C GLU A 84 12.51 -3.35 -2.14
N ALA A 85 12.11 -2.29 -1.45
CA ALA A 85 11.95 -0.97 -2.01
C ALA A 85 13.21 -0.53 -2.77
N ASN A 86 13.06 -0.39 -4.09
CA ASN A 86 14.14 -0.01 -5.00
C ASN A 86 13.58 0.76 -6.20
N MET A 87 13.87 2.05 -6.24
CA MET A 87 13.32 2.98 -7.22
C MET A 87 13.71 2.62 -8.66
N GLU A 88 14.96 2.25 -8.90
CA GLU A 88 15.39 1.88 -10.26
C GLU A 88 14.70 0.62 -10.77
N ARG A 89 14.53 -0.39 -9.91
CA ARG A 89 13.80 -1.61 -10.27
C ARG A 89 12.34 -1.32 -10.54
N HIS A 90 11.72 -0.44 -9.75
CA HIS A 90 10.35 -0.01 -9.95
C HIS A 90 10.18 0.65 -11.33
N ILE A 91 11.07 1.59 -11.69
CA ILE A 91 11.08 2.25 -13.00
C ILE A 91 11.26 1.25 -14.14
N ARG A 92 12.21 0.32 -14.02
CA ARG A 92 12.40 -0.73 -15.03
C ARG A 92 11.17 -1.60 -15.25
N LEU A 93 10.38 -1.85 -14.18
CA LEU A 93 9.12 -2.57 -14.31
C LEU A 93 8.08 -1.76 -15.07
N ILE A 94 7.96 -0.45 -14.83
CA ILE A 94 7.10 0.42 -15.64
C ILE A 94 7.51 0.39 -17.10
N GLU A 95 8.79 0.60 -17.41
CA GLU A 95 9.31 0.60 -18.79
C GLU A 95 9.09 -0.75 -19.50
N ARG A 96 9.25 -1.86 -18.77
CA ARG A 96 8.99 -3.20 -19.29
C ARG A 96 7.51 -3.41 -19.59
N SER A 97 6.60 -3.01 -18.70
CA SER A 97 5.15 -3.10 -18.90
C SER A 97 4.70 -2.27 -20.10
N VAL A 98 5.23 -1.05 -20.24
CA VAL A 98 4.99 -0.20 -21.42
C VAL A 98 5.48 -0.87 -22.70
N SER A 99 6.65 -1.52 -22.65
CA SER A 99 7.20 -2.23 -23.82
C SER A 99 6.43 -3.51 -24.18
N ALA A 100 5.79 -4.13 -23.18
CA ALA A 100 4.93 -5.29 -23.36
C ALA A 100 3.55 -4.92 -23.92
N GLY A 101 3.18 -3.63 -23.98
CA GLY A 101 1.92 -3.16 -24.52
C GLY A 101 0.72 -3.51 -23.65
N VAL A 102 0.86 -3.41 -22.32
CA VAL A 102 -0.26 -3.62 -21.39
C VAL A 102 -1.33 -2.55 -21.57
N ASP A 103 -2.58 -2.88 -21.26
CA ASP A 103 -3.74 -1.98 -21.47
C ASP A 103 -3.79 -0.83 -20.44
N GLY A 104 -3.01 -0.90 -19.35
CA GLY A 104 -2.90 0.17 -18.37
C GLY A 104 -2.02 -0.19 -17.18
N ILE A 105 -1.55 0.84 -16.49
CA ILE A 105 -0.63 0.71 -15.35
C ILE A 105 -1.20 1.44 -14.15
N LEU A 106 -1.25 0.73 -13.01
CA LEU A 106 -1.40 1.30 -11.68
C LEU A 106 -0.01 1.34 -11.03
N THR A 107 0.46 2.51 -10.60
CA THR A 107 1.78 2.63 -9.99
C THR A 107 1.85 3.80 -9.03
N GLN A 108 2.91 3.86 -8.24
CA GLN A 108 3.23 5.03 -7.42
C GLN A 108 4.07 6.03 -8.20
N GLY A 109 3.90 7.31 -7.90
CA GLY A 109 4.81 8.38 -8.30
C GLY A 109 5.72 8.76 -7.13
N LEU A 110 6.62 7.86 -6.73
CA LEU A 110 7.37 7.96 -5.46
C LEU A 110 8.15 9.26 -5.31
N ASP A 111 8.92 9.62 -6.32
CA ASP A 111 9.61 10.90 -6.44
C ASP A 111 9.21 11.56 -7.75
N GLU A 112 8.70 12.75 -7.67
CA GLU A 112 8.13 13.44 -8.84
C GLU A 112 9.16 13.68 -9.93
N THR A 113 10.38 14.07 -9.56
CA THR A 113 11.45 14.36 -10.51
C THR A 113 11.83 13.13 -11.32
N THR A 114 11.86 11.98 -10.65
CA THR A 114 12.31 10.71 -11.23
C THR A 114 11.17 9.99 -11.96
N PHE A 115 9.94 9.99 -11.40
CA PHE A 115 8.82 9.25 -11.97
C PHE A 115 8.07 9.98 -13.08
N ARG A 116 8.01 11.31 -13.03
CA ARG A 116 7.35 12.10 -14.07
C ARG A 116 7.77 11.72 -15.49
N PRO A 117 9.07 11.73 -15.88
CA PRO A 117 9.46 11.40 -17.25
C PRO A 117 9.11 9.97 -17.64
N VAL A 118 9.08 9.04 -16.71
CA VAL A 118 8.70 7.63 -16.97
C VAL A 118 7.20 7.51 -17.22
N ILE A 119 6.39 8.17 -16.40
CA ILE A 119 4.93 8.22 -16.56
C ILE A 119 4.56 8.94 -17.86
N ASP A 120 5.18 10.08 -18.14
CA ASP A 120 4.93 10.85 -19.36
C ASP A 120 5.22 10.01 -20.61
N LYS A 121 6.34 9.27 -20.62
CA LYS A 121 6.72 8.36 -21.69
C LYS A 121 5.74 7.21 -21.87
N ALA A 122 5.16 6.67 -20.78
CA ALA A 122 4.14 5.62 -20.83
C ALA A 122 2.88 6.15 -21.54
N ILE A 123 2.39 7.32 -21.13
CA ILE A 123 1.22 7.98 -21.74
C ILE A 123 1.48 8.31 -23.23
N GLU A 124 2.65 8.83 -23.58
CA GLU A 124 3.03 9.13 -24.97
C GLU A 124 3.10 7.89 -25.87
N ARG A 125 3.30 6.70 -25.28
CA ARG A 125 3.26 5.41 -25.96
C ARG A 125 1.86 4.79 -25.99
N GLY A 126 0.85 5.51 -25.49
CA GLY A 126 -0.54 5.03 -25.50
C GLY A 126 -0.90 4.11 -24.34
N VAL A 127 -0.01 3.94 -23.33
CA VAL A 127 -0.31 3.14 -22.13
C VAL A 127 -0.83 4.07 -21.03
N PRO A 128 -2.13 4.00 -20.67
CA PRO A 128 -2.71 4.81 -19.62
C PRO A 128 -2.08 4.50 -18.24
N VAL A 129 -1.82 5.54 -17.46
CA VAL A 129 -1.26 5.44 -16.11
C VAL A 129 -2.17 6.14 -15.11
N VAL A 130 -2.56 5.43 -14.07
CA VAL A 130 -3.17 5.98 -12.86
C VAL A 130 -2.18 5.82 -11.72
N THR A 131 -1.88 6.91 -11.03
CA THR A 131 -1.04 6.83 -9.82
C THR A 131 -1.89 6.49 -8.60
N ILE A 132 -1.35 5.65 -7.72
CA ILE A 132 -2.01 5.20 -6.48
C ILE A 132 -1.10 5.39 -5.28
N ASP A 133 -1.69 5.68 -4.10
CA ASP A 133 -1.00 5.88 -2.81
C ASP A 133 -0.03 7.07 -2.78
N THR A 134 0.86 7.17 -3.76
CA THR A 134 1.84 8.25 -3.90
C THR A 134 1.75 8.84 -5.29
N ASP A 135 1.61 10.15 -5.37
CA ASP A 135 1.34 10.87 -6.61
C ASP A 135 2.56 11.56 -7.22
N ALA A 136 2.52 11.71 -8.55
CA ALA A 136 3.38 12.59 -9.34
C ALA A 136 2.50 13.62 -10.09
N PRO A 137 2.00 14.66 -9.41
CA PRO A 137 0.93 15.52 -9.92
C PRO A 137 1.29 16.33 -11.17
N THR A 138 2.58 16.59 -11.44
CA THR A 138 3.03 17.31 -12.64
C THR A 138 3.27 16.40 -13.85
N SER A 139 3.08 15.07 -13.69
CA SER A 139 3.15 14.11 -14.79
C SER A 139 1.87 14.11 -15.63
N LYS A 140 1.93 13.46 -16.81
CA LYS A 140 0.77 13.25 -17.68
C LYS A 140 -0.16 12.12 -17.22
N ARG A 141 -0.04 11.63 -15.98
CA ARG A 141 -0.94 10.62 -15.46
C ARG A 141 -2.41 10.98 -15.63
N LEU A 142 -3.27 10.00 -15.81
CA LEU A 142 -4.70 10.25 -16.02
C LEU A 142 -5.40 10.73 -14.75
N ALA A 143 -5.10 10.07 -13.64
CA ALA A 143 -5.66 10.38 -12.33
C ALA A 143 -4.76 9.86 -11.21
N TYR A 144 -4.97 10.38 -10.01
CA TYR A 144 -4.45 9.85 -8.75
C TYR A 144 -5.60 9.29 -7.93
N VAL A 145 -5.40 8.12 -7.33
CA VAL A 145 -6.28 7.57 -6.30
C VAL A 145 -5.49 7.20 -5.04
N GLY A 146 -5.90 7.76 -3.91
CA GLY A 146 -5.19 7.55 -2.65
C GLY A 146 -5.62 8.51 -1.56
N SER A 147 -4.92 8.48 -0.45
CA SER A 147 -5.19 9.40 0.67
C SER A 147 -4.74 10.83 0.35
N ASP A 148 -5.45 11.82 0.89
CA ASP A 148 -4.88 13.14 1.07
C ASP A 148 -3.82 13.06 2.19
N ASN A 149 -2.57 12.90 1.77
CA ASN A 149 -1.48 12.65 2.70
C ASN A 149 -1.16 13.83 3.62
N TYR A 150 -1.40 15.07 3.17
CA TYR A 150 -1.28 16.24 4.03
C TYR A 150 -2.35 16.23 5.11
N LEU A 151 -3.60 16.00 4.72
CA LEU A 151 -4.72 15.92 5.68
C LEU A 151 -4.56 14.76 6.65
N ALA A 152 -4.07 13.60 6.20
CA ALA A 152 -3.76 12.46 7.07
C ALA A 152 -2.69 12.83 8.13
N GLY A 153 -1.66 13.58 7.72
CA GLY A 153 -0.67 14.14 8.66
C GLY A 153 -1.29 15.11 9.66
N VAL A 154 -2.18 15.99 9.20
CA VAL A 154 -2.91 16.92 10.08
C VAL A 154 -3.77 16.17 11.09
N GLN A 155 -4.48 15.12 10.67
CA GLN A 155 -5.27 14.27 11.57
C GLN A 155 -4.40 13.60 12.63
N ALA A 156 -3.25 13.05 12.22
CA ALA A 156 -2.28 12.43 13.11
C ALA A 156 -1.75 13.43 14.16
N GLY A 157 -1.33 14.62 13.73
CA GLY A 157 -0.81 15.64 14.63
C GLY A 157 -1.84 16.17 15.64
N ARG A 158 -3.08 16.43 15.17
CA ARG A 158 -4.19 16.85 16.05
C ARG A 158 -4.54 15.78 17.06
N PHE A 159 -4.60 14.52 16.63
CA PHE A 159 -4.87 13.42 17.54
C PHE A 159 -3.76 13.28 18.59
N MET A 160 -2.48 13.32 18.21
CA MET A 160 -1.37 13.24 19.16
C MET A 160 -1.41 14.41 20.14
N ALA A 161 -1.68 15.63 19.67
CA ALA A 161 -1.80 16.81 20.55
C ALA A 161 -2.92 16.64 21.59
N GLN A 162 -4.08 16.15 21.17
CA GLN A 162 -5.19 15.86 22.07
C GLN A 162 -4.85 14.75 23.07
N ALA A 163 -4.25 13.65 22.61
CA ALA A 163 -3.92 12.49 23.44
C ALA A 163 -2.82 12.77 24.47
N THR A 164 -1.88 13.67 24.15
CA THR A 164 -0.75 14.04 25.03
C THR A 164 -0.98 15.32 25.82
N GLY A 165 -2.18 15.92 25.73
CA GLY A 165 -2.47 17.19 26.39
C GLY A 165 -1.63 18.37 25.86
N GLY A 166 -1.17 18.31 24.61
CA GLY A 166 -0.34 19.35 23.99
C GLY A 166 1.11 19.37 24.46
N VAL A 167 1.60 18.31 25.09
CA VAL A 167 2.99 18.22 25.60
C VAL A 167 3.63 16.91 25.10
N ALA A 168 4.60 17.00 24.19
CA ALA A 168 5.31 15.83 23.67
C ALA A 168 6.70 16.19 23.12
N ARG A 169 7.67 15.29 23.35
CA ARG A 169 8.98 15.25 22.69
C ARG A 169 8.92 14.10 21.68
N ILE A 170 8.79 14.43 20.40
CA ILE A 170 8.36 13.50 19.36
C ILE A 170 9.56 13.03 18.54
N GLY A 171 9.77 11.71 18.47
CA GLY A 171 10.60 11.08 17.47
C GLY A 171 9.73 10.63 16.30
N VAL A 172 10.17 10.88 15.06
CA VAL A 172 9.46 10.44 13.86
C VAL A 172 10.33 9.44 13.11
N VAL A 173 9.73 8.34 12.68
CA VAL A 173 10.29 7.49 11.62
C VAL A 173 9.37 7.55 10.42
N THR A 174 9.95 7.90 9.27
CA THR A 174 9.24 7.98 7.99
C THR A 174 9.75 6.93 7.01
N GLY A 175 8.89 6.51 6.09
CA GLY A 175 9.28 5.50 5.10
C GLY A 175 10.36 5.97 4.13
N SER A 176 10.36 7.25 3.73
CA SER A 176 11.35 7.84 2.83
C SER A 176 11.36 9.36 2.98
N PHE A 177 12.52 9.99 2.79
CA PHE A 177 12.62 11.45 2.70
C PHE A 177 12.28 11.99 1.31
N GLU A 178 12.37 11.14 0.28
CA GLU A 178 12.13 11.53 -1.11
C GLU A 178 10.66 11.41 -1.49
N ALA A 179 9.96 10.40 -0.95
CA ALA A 179 8.58 10.09 -1.31
C ALA A 179 7.61 11.23 -1.00
N THR A 180 6.85 11.64 -2.00
CA THR A 180 5.93 12.79 -1.94
C THR A 180 4.88 12.63 -0.85
N ASN A 181 4.27 11.44 -0.70
CA ASN A 181 3.30 11.15 0.35
C ASN A 181 3.89 11.30 1.75
N MET A 182 5.13 10.83 1.97
CA MET A 182 5.80 10.95 3.28
C MET A 182 6.12 12.40 3.63
N LYS A 183 6.58 13.21 2.66
CA LYS A 183 6.80 14.65 2.84
C LYS A 183 5.50 15.36 3.23
N GLN A 184 4.40 15.04 2.55
CA GLN A 184 3.08 15.61 2.83
C GLN A 184 2.57 15.21 4.21
N ARG A 185 2.69 13.93 4.62
CA ARG A 185 2.31 13.45 5.97
C ARG A 185 3.09 14.18 7.05
N LEU A 186 4.41 14.24 6.91
CA LEU A 186 5.26 14.94 7.88
C LEU A 186 4.90 16.43 7.97
N LYS A 187 4.73 17.10 6.82
CA LYS A 187 4.34 18.51 6.77
C LYS A 187 2.99 18.77 7.44
N GLY A 188 1.98 17.97 7.15
CA GLY A 188 0.66 18.08 7.79
C GLY A 188 0.74 17.85 9.29
N PHE A 189 1.53 16.88 9.74
CA PHE A 189 1.76 16.61 11.16
C PHE A 189 2.45 17.78 11.86
N GLU A 190 3.53 18.32 11.28
CA GLU A 190 4.24 19.50 11.79
C GLU A 190 3.32 20.72 11.91
N ASP A 191 2.53 20.99 10.87
CA ASP A 191 1.62 22.14 10.86
C ASP A 191 0.53 21.99 11.94
N ALA A 192 0.05 20.77 12.16
CA ALA A 192 -0.98 20.49 13.15
C ALA A 192 -0.49 20.63 14.59
N ILE A 193 0.76 20.29 14.88
CA ILE A 193 1.33 20.40 16.25
C ILE A 193 1.92 21.79 16.53
N ARG A 194 2.19 22.59 15.52
CA ARG A 194 2.82 23.92 15.64
C ARG A 194 2.14 24.86 16.64
N PRO A 195 0.80 24.91 16.78
CA PRO A 195 0.12 25.74 17.77
C PRO A 195 0.41 25.34 19.23
N PHE A 196 0.94 24.15 19.50
CA PHE A 196 1.17 23.63 20.82
C PHE A 196 2.62 23.83 21.24
N SER A 197 2.94 24.87 22.00
CA SER A 197 4.30 25.21 22.44
C SER A 197 4.99 24.10 23.27
N GLY A 198 4.20 23.21 23.89
CA GLY A 198 4.69 22.03 24.61
C GLY A 198 5.10 20.87 23.71
N MET A 199 4.76 20.91 22.42
CA MET A 199 5.08 19.85 21.45
C MET A 199 6.25 20.25 20.55
N ARG A 200 7.15 19.30 20.31
CA ARG A 200 8.19 19.48 19.29
C ARG A 200 8.64 18.15 18.72
N ILE A 201 8.95 18.13 17.45
CA ILE A 201 9.70 17.04 16.82
C ILE A 201 11.16 17.21 17.22
N VAL A 202 11.71 16.20 17.88
CA VAL A 202 13.11 16.18 18.35
C VAL A 202 14.02 15.76 17.20
N ALA A 203 13.62 14.70 16.47
CA ALA A 203 14.34 14.22 15.32
C ALA A 203 13.43 13.41 14.38
N VAL A 204 13.82 13.35 13.10
CA VAL A 204 13.18 12.55 12.06
C VAL A 204 14.23 11.62 11.46
N GLU A 205 13.92 10.34 11.35
CA GLU A 205 14.75 9.32 10.72
C GLU A 205 13.97 8.61 9.61
N SER A 206 14.69 8.05 8.62
CA SER A 206 14.06 7.29 7.54
C SER A 206 14.34 5.80 7.68
N SER A 207 13.28 4.99 7.56
CA SER A 207 13.37 3.53 7.52
C SER A 207 13.68 2.99 6.11
N ASN A 208 13.53 3.81 5.07
CA ASN A 208 13.57 3.38 3.67
C ASN A 208 12.63 2.19 3.40
N ILE A 209 11.43 2.23 4.02
CA ILE A 209 10.41 1.16 3.95
C ILE A 209 10.95 -0.22 4.37
N SER A 210 11.96 -0.25 5.23
CA SER A 210 12.55 -1.47 5.77
C SER A 210 12.25 -1.60 7.25
N ARG A 211 11.61 -2.72 7.63
CA ARG A 211 11.33 -3.03 9.04
C ARG A 211 12.60 -3.06 9.89
N VAL A 212 13.67 -3.67 9.39
CA VAL A 212 14.95 -3.74 10.11
C VAL A 212 15.49 -2.34 10.38
N ARG A 213 15.49 -1.49 9.35
CA ARG A 213 15.92 -0.10 9.51
C ARG A 213 14.99 0.70 10.42
N ALA A 214 13.69 0.46 10.38
CA ALA A 214 12.75 1.12 11.31
C ALA A 214 13.07 0.78 12.76
N ILE A 215 13.44 -0.48 13.07
CA ILE A 215 13.90 -0.92 14.39
C ILE A 215 15.20 -0.20 14.78
N GLU A 216 16.20 -0.19 13.90
CA GLU A 216 17.49 0.49 14.12
C GLU A 216 17.30 1.99 14.37
N LYS A 217 16.49 2.65 13.52
CA LYS A 217 16.22 4.09 13.63
C LYS A 217 15.43 4.45 14.88
N THR A 218 14.45 3.64 15.26
CA THR A 218 13.74 3.82 16.54
C THR A 218 14.68 3.67 17.72
N ALA A 219 15.55 2.65 17.71
CA ALA A 219 16.54 2.44 18.75
C ALA A 219 17.54 3.61 18.85
N LEU A 220 17.98 4.14 17.71
CA LEU A 220 18.86 5.31 17.60
C LEU A 220 18.19 6.56 18.21
N LEU A 221 16.93 6.84 17.83
CA LEU A 221 16.17 7.97 18.36
C LEU A 221 16.08 7.92 19.88
N LEU A 222 15.66 6.79 20.46
CA LEU A 222 15.48 6.63 21.90
C LEU A 222 16.81 6.62 22.69
N ASN A 223 17.92 6.24 22.05
CA ASN A 223 19.24 6.32 22.66
C ASN A 223 19.79 7.76 22.67
N ARG A 224 19.65 8.45 21.54
CA ARG A 224 20.21 9.79 21.36
C ARG A 224 19.40 10.88 22.06
N TYR A 225 18.10 10.64 22.17
CA TYR A 225 17.13 11.58 22.72
C TYR A 225 16.25 10.89 23.79
N PRO A 226 16.78 10.67 24.98
CA PRO A 226 16.06 9.94 26.05
C PRO A 226 14.79 10.67 26.53
N GLU A 227 14.67 11.97 26.24
CA GLU A 227 13.49 12.79 26.54
C GLU A 227 12.29 12.47 25.61
N ILE A 228 12.46 11.67 24.54
CA ILE A 228 11.35 11.27 23.67
C ILE A 228 10.33 10.48 24.48
N ASN A 229 9.11 11.01 24.52
CA ASN A 229 7.94 10.39 25.15
C ASN A 229 6.78 10.16 24.17
N ALA A 230 6.98 10.49 22.88
CA ALA A 230 6.03 10.17 21.81
C ALA A 230 6.78 9.77 20.54
N LEU A 231 6.23 8.82 19.79
CA LEU A 231 6.75 8.37 18.50
C LEU A 231 5.64 8.43 17.46
N PHE A 232 5.97 8.91 16.26
CA PHE A 232 5.11 8.87 15.08
C PHE A 232 5.76 8.05 13.98
N GLY A 233 5.16 6.91 13.65
CA GLY A 233 5.53 6.08 12.51
C GLY A 233 4.68 6.46 11.32
N ALA A 234 5.29 7.03 10.27
CA ALA A 234 4.57 7.60 9.14
C ALA A 234 4.30 6.60 7.99
N SER A 235 4.78 5.36 8.11
CA SER A 235 4.53 4.27 7.17
C SER A 235 4.05 2.99 7.84
N ALA A 236 3.52 2.06 7.04
CA ALA A 236 2.94 0.79 7.50
C ALA A 236 3.87 -0.06 8.39
N LEU A 237 5.19 0.01 8.17
CA LEU A 237 6.17 -0.80 8.90
C LEU A 237 6.78 -0.09 10.11
N ASP A 238 6.69 1.24 10.18
CA ASP A 238 7.38 2.03 11.19
C ASP A 238 6.77 1.83 12.58
N GLY A 239 5.43 1.86 12.68
CA GLY A 239 4.72 1.75 13.95
C GLY A 239 4.96 0.41 14.66
N THR A 240 4.96 -0.70 13.92
CA THR A 240 5.23 -2.04 14.47
C THR A 240 6.68 -2.19 14.93
N ALA A 241 7.62 -1.62 14.19
CA ALA A 241 9.03 -1.57 14.58
C ALA A 241 9.25 -0.75 15.86
N MET A 242 8.58 0.40 15.98
CA MET A 242 8.57 1.22 17.21
C MET A 242 8.05 0.43 18.41
N ALA A 243 6.91 -0.24 18.24
CA ALA A 243 6.30 -1.04 19.28
C ALA A 243 7.22 -2.17 19.78
N GLN A 244 7.92 -2.82 18.86
CA GLN A 244 8.91 -3.85 19.20
C GLN A 244 10.05 -3.29 20.04
N VAL A 245 10.63 -2.15 19.66
CA VAL A 245 11.76 -1.51 20.39
C VAL A 245 11.31 -1.00 21.75
N VAL A 246 10.19 -0.29 21.81
CA VAL A 246 9.64 0.29 23.06
C VAL A 246 9.28 -0.81 24.05
N SER A 247 8.60 -1.86 23.58
CA SER A 247 8.25 -3.03 24.40
C SER A 247 9.48 -3.78 24.90
N GLY A 248 10.48 -4.02 24.03
CA GLY A 248 11.72 -4.69 24.39
C GLY A 248 12.56 -3.92 25.43
N ARG A 249 12.36 -2.60 25.53
CA ARG A 249 13.00 -1.73 26.55
C ARG A 249 12.18 -1.53 27.82
N GLY A 250 10.97 -2.07 27.88
CA GLY A 250 10.05 -1.84 29.00
C GLY A 250 9.55 -0.40 29.13
N ARG A 251 9.67 0.44 28.09
CA ARG A 251 9.26 1.85 28.08
C ARG A 251 7.74 1.96 27.86
N ARG A 252 6.97 1.99 28.94
CA ARG A 252 5.50 2.14 28.90
C ARG A 252 5.04 3.60 28.88
N ASP A 253 5.96 4.52 29.01
CA ASP A 253 5.75 5.97 29.03
C ASP A 253 5.79 6.60 27.64
N VAL A 254 6.11 5.83 26.58
CA VAL A 254 6.21 6.33 25.21
C VAL A 254 4.89 6.11 24.48
N PHE A 255 4.25 7.22 24.11
CA PHE A 255 3.06 7.22 23.25
C PHE A 255 3.45 6.87 21.82
N ILE A 256 2.80 5.87 21.19
CA ILE A 256 3.05 5.51 19.79
C ILE A 256 1.80 5.75 18.96
N LEU A 257 1.95 6.58 17.90
CA LEU A 257 1.00 6.74 16.82
C LEU A 257 1.58 6.09 15.55
N ALA A 258 0.88 5.12 15.01
CA ALA A 258 1.27 4.37 13.82
C ALA A 258 0.53 4.85 12.55
N PHE A 259 0.85 4.21 11.44
CA PHE A 259 0.14 4.32 10.17
C PHE A 259 -0.24 2.92 9.68
N ASP A 260 -1.42 2.80 9.07
CA ASP A 260 -2.06 1.57 8.62
C ASP A 260 -2.45 0.58 9.72
N ASP A 261 -3.41 -0.27 9.41
CA ASP A 261 -4.03 -1.24 10.32
C ASP A 261 -3.63 -2.69 9.98
N LEU A 262 -2.37 -2.89 9.57
CA LEU A 262 -1.85 -4.22 9.34
C LEU A 262 -2.10 -5.14 10.56
N PRO A 263 -2.28 -6.46 10.37
CA PRO A 263 -2.57 -7.39 11.47
C PRO A 263 -1.64 -7.24 12.67
N GLU A 264 -0.35 -7.02 12.41
CA GLU A 264 0.63 -6.81 13.47
C GLU A 264 0.45 -5.47 14.20
N THR A 265 0.05 -4.40 13.50
CA THR A 265 -0.30 -3.11 14.13
C THR A 265 -1.45 -3.31 15.11
N ILE A 266 -2.50 -4.01 14.68
CA ILE A 266 -3.67 -4.35 15.51
C ILE A 266 -3.27 -5.18 16.73
N GLU A 267 -2.37 -6.15 16.58
CA GLU A 267 -1.86 -6.92 17.74
C GLU A 267 -1.12 -6.04 18.77
N TRP A 268 -0.28 -5.12 18.31
CA TRP A 268 0.39 -4.19 19.22
C TRP A 268 -0.56 -3.20 19.88
N MET A 269 -1.65 -2.83 19.19
CA MET A 269 -2.73 -2.02 19.79
C MET A 269 -3.47 -2.80 20.87
N ARG A 270 -3.79 -4.08 20.65
CA ARG A 270 -4.39 -4.96 21.68
C ARG A 270 -3.50 -5.14 22.90
N LYS A 271 -2.19 -5.18 22.70
CA LYS A 271 -1.19 -5.23 23.78
C LYS A 271 -1.03 -3.88 24.51
N GLY A 272 -1.70 -2.81 24.05
CA GLY A 272 -1.63 -1.48 24.61
C GLY A 272 -0.28 -0.77 24.39
N VAL A 273 0.52 -1.24 23.43
CA VAL A 273 1.83 -0.61 23.10
C VAL A 273 1.66 0.48 22.06
N ILE A 274 0.87 0.25 21.01
CA ILE A 274 0.47 1.27 20.05
C ILE A 274 -0.86 1.87 20.54
N ALA A 275 -0.89 3.19 20.73
CA ALA A 275 -2.06 3.89 21.24
C ALA A 275 -3.13 4.10 20.16
N ALA A 276 -2.69 4.41 18.94
CA ALA A 276 -3.57 4.60 17.79
C ALA A 276 -2.81 4.44 16.46
N THR A 277 -3.56 4.30 15.38
CA THR A 277 -3.03 4.29 14.02
C THR A 277 -3.90 5.13 13.08
N VAL A 278 -3.29 5.73 12.06
CA VAL A 278 -4.02 6.35 10.94
C VAL A 278 -4.33 5.25 9.93
N VAL A 279 -5.60 4.97 9.70
CA VAL A 279 -6.05 3.93 8.75
C VAL A 279 -6.35 4.56 7.41
N GLN A 280 -5.89 3.93 6.35
CA GLN A 280 -6.21 4.22 4.94
C GLN A 280 -7.18 3.17 4.37
N GLU A 281 -7.54 3.32 3.11
CA GLU A 281 -8.41 2.38 2.37
C GLU A 281 -7.66 1.73 1.19
N PRO A 282 -6.60 0.93 1.43
CA PRO A 282 -5.76 0.37 0.36
C PRO A 282 -6.52 -0.54 -0.62
N TYR A 283 -7.50 -1.31 -0.14
CA TYR A 283 -8.37 -2.10 -1.02
C TYR A 283 -9.09 -1.21 -2.03
N ARG A 284 -9.68 -0.10 -1.53
CA ARG A 284 -10.41 0.84 -2.35
C ARG A 284 -9.50 1.54 -3.36
N MET A 285 -8.28 1.89 -2.96
CA MET A 285 -7.31 2.47 -3.89
C MET A 285 -7.04 1.55 -5.09
N GLY A 286 -6.88 0.25 -4.86
CA GLY A 286 -6.71 -0.74 -5.92
C GLY A 286 -7.95 -0.88 -6.80
N TYR A 287 -9.13 -1.01 -6.17
CA TYR A 287 -10.41 -1.17 -6.86
C TYR A 287 -10.73 0.05 -7.73
N ASP A 288 -10.74 1.25 -7.13
CA ASP A 288 -11.03 2.50 -7.83
C ASP A 288 -9.98 2.79 -8.93
N GLY A 289 -8.71 2.41 -8.70
CA GLY A 289 -7.65 2.55 -9.70
C GLY A 289 -7.95 1.80 -11.00
N VAL A 290 -8.42 0.55 -10.91
CA VAL A 290 -8.86 -0.23 -12.07
C VAL A 290 -10.09 0.39 -12.73
N GLU A 291 -11.09 0.82 -11.94
CA GLU A 291 -12.27 1.50 -12.47
C GLU A 291 -11.89 2.76 -13.26
N LEU A 292 -10.90 3.52 -12.80
CA LEU A 292 -10.41 4.71 -13.49
C LEU A 292 -9.73 4.36 -14.83
N LEU A 293 -8.94 3.28 -14.88
CA LEU A 293 -8.37 2.81 -16.14
C LEU A 293 -9.45 2.37 -17.14
N LEU A 294 -10.49 1.67 -16.67
CA LEU A 294 -11.64 1.25 -17.51
C LEU A 294 -12.45 2.44 -18.02
N ARG A 295 -12.68 3.45 -17.18
CA ARG A 295 -13.33 4.70 -17.58
C ARG A 295 -12.50 5.45 -18.61
N ALA A 296 -11.18 5.50 -18.45
CA ALA A 296 -10.27 6.09 -19.42
C ALA A 296 -10.35 5.36 -20.80
N ALA A 297 -10.38 4.03 -20.78
CA ALA A 297 -10.54 3.21 -22.01
C ALA A 297 -11.86 3.50 -22.74
N ARG A 298 -12.90 3.92 -22.03
CA ARG A 298 -14.19 4.38 -22.58
C ARG A 298 -14.18 5.86 -23.00
N ASN A 299 -13.03 6.53 -22.95
CA ASN A 299 -12.87 7.98 -23.20
C ASN A 299 -13.72 8.85 -22.26
N GLU A 300 -14.01 8.40 -21.04
CA GLU A 300 -14.69 9.21 -20.06
C GLU A 300 -13.73 10.26 -19.48
N ARG A 301 -14.27 11.45 -19.19
CA ARG A 301 -13.49 12.49 -18.53
C ARG A 301 -13.24 12.09 -17.07
N LEU A 302 -11.97 12.10 -16.67
CA LEU A 302 -11.54 11.86 -15.31
C LEU A 302 -11.20 13.18 -14.59
N GLU A 303 -11.42 13.19 -13.29
CA GLU A 303 -10.85 14.22 -12.42
C GLU A 303 -9.38 13.89 -12.13
N SER A 304 -8.61 14.90 -11.74
CA SER A 304 -7.19 14.71 -11.46
C SER A 304 -6.94 13.86 -10.19
N ASN A 305 -7.80 13.96 -9.18
CA ASN A 305 -7.60 13.31 -7.88
C ASN A 305 -8.89 12.67 -7.36
N TYR A 306 -8.76 11.45 -6.88
CA TYR A 306 -9.80 10.66 -6.20
C TYR A 306 -9.28 10.29 -4.81
N TYR A 307 -9.68 11.07 -3.81
CA TYR A 307 -9.21 10.84 -2.44
C TYR A 307 -10.04 9.76 -1.74
N THR A 308 -9.33 8.78 -1.18
CA THR A 308 -9.90 7.80 -0.26
C THR A 308 -9.87 8.34 1.17
N ALA A 309 -10.78 7.85 2.02
CA ALA A 309 -10.88 8.32 3.38
C ALA A 309 -9.67 7.90 4.24
N THR A 310 -9.37 8.73 5.25
CA THR A 310 -8.47 8.38 6.34
C THR A 310 -9.15 8.60 7.68
N ARG A 311 -8.86 7.74 8.66
CA ARG A 311 -9.39 7.86 10.01
C ARG A 311 -8.38 7.45 11.06
N ILE A 312 -8.54 7.95 12.27
CA ILE A 312 -7.79 7.44 13.42
C ILE A 312 -8.55 6.22 13.98
N LEU A 313 -7.81 5.13 14.17
CA LEU A 313 -8.25 3.95 14.91
C LEU A 313 -7.49 3.90 16.23
N THR A 314 -8.20 3.84 17.35
CA THR A 314 -7.61 3.82 18.69
C THR A 314 -7.51 2.40 19.26
N ALA A 315 -6.55 2.15 20.15
CA ALA A 315 -6.43 0.88 20.85
C ALA A 315 -7.71 0.53 21.64
N LYS A 316 -8.45 1.53 22.13
CA LYS A 316 -9.73 1.35 22.82
C LYS A 316 -10.79 0.74 21.88
N GLU A 317 -10.89 1.24 20.65
CA GLU A 317 -11.83 0.72 19.64
C GLU A 317 -11.45 -0.72 19.24
N VAL A 318 -10.16 -1.01 19.05
CA VAL A 318 -9.67 -2.36 18.74
C VAL A 318 -10.01 -3.35 19.86
N SER A 319 -9.81 -2.95 21.12
CA SER A 319 -10.10 -3.79 22.27
C SER A 319 -11.60 -4.05 22.48
N SER A 320 -12.47 -3.11 22.06
CA SER A 320 -13.92 -3.27 22.17
C SER A 320 -14.52 -4.19 21.10
N ARG A 321 -13.84 -4.44 19.98
CA ARG A 321 -14.35 -5.25 18.86
C ARG A 321 -14.12 -6.77 19.00
N GLY A 322 -13.40 -7.26 19.99
CA GLY A 322 -13.14 -8.70 20.19
C GLY A 322 -12.34 -9.37 19.06
N PRO A 323 -11.78 -10.57 19.28
CA PRO A 323 -10.86 -11.21 18.30
C PRO A 323 -11.52 -11.79 17.04
N ALA A 324 -12.84 -11.84 16.92
CA ALA A 324 -13.55 -12.50 15.82
C ALA A 324 -13.93 -11.58 14.63
N SER A 325 -13.76 -10.26 14.73
CA SER A 325 -14.19 -9.32 13.69
C SER A 325 -13.09 -8.86 12.71
N ASP A 326 -11.86 -9.32 12.91
CA ASP A 326 -10.71 -8.74 12.19
C ASP A 326 -10.44 -9.34 10.79
N GLY A 327 -11.19 -10.39 10.42
CA GLY A 327 -11.08 -11.01 9.09
C GLY A 327 -12.11 -10.53 8.06
N ALA A 328 -13.17 -9.84 8.52
CA ALA A 328 -14.33 -9.53 7.67
C ALA A 328 -14.43 -8.04 7.26
N ASP A 329 -13.76 -7.12 7.94
CA ASP A 329 -14.00 -5.68 7.77
C ASP A 329 -12.93 -4.95 6.92
N SER A 330 -11.94 -5.67 6.40
CA SER A 330 -11.03 -5.13 5.36
C SER A 330 -11.57 -5.30 3.93
N GLY A 331 -12.81 -5.72 3.79
CA GLY A 331 -13.55 -5.85 2.53
C GLY A 331 -14.98 -5.39 2.70
N GLY A 332 -15.25 -4.14 2.30
CA GLY A 332 -16.59 -3.66 1.94
C GLY A 332 -17.64 -3.72 3.05
N THR A 333 -17.86 -2.64 3.77
CA THR A 333 -19.22 -2.30 4.19
C THR A 333 -20.06 -2.23 2.92
N GLU A 334 -21.04 -3.14 2.78
CA GLU A 334 -22.13 -2.99 1.83
C GLU A 334 -22.69 -1.56 1.97
N ALA A 335 -22.35 -0.71 1.00
CA ALA A 335 -23.06 0.52 0.78
C ALA A 335 -24.42 0.12 0.25
N THR A 336 -25.42 0.04 1.15
CA THR A 336 -26.82 0.06 0.76
C THR A 336 -27.01 1.28 -0.14
N ASN A 337 -27.39 1.02 -1.38
CA ASN A 337 -27.85 1.97 -2.37
C ASN A 337 -29.09 2.73 -1.86
N ALA A 338 -28.88 3.80 -1.11
CA ALA A 338 -29.89 4.83 -0.82
C ALA A 338 -29.15 6.07 -0.33
N ASP A 339 -28.68 6.90 -1.24
CA ASP A 339 -28.58 8.36 -1.21
C ASP A 339 -27.53 8.91 -2.20
N ALA A 340 -27.66 8.53 -3.44
CA ALA A 340 -26.95 9.18 -4.54
C ALA A 340 -27.85 10.21 -5.23
N THR A 341 -28.46 11.12 -4.47
CA THR A 341 -29.13 12.29 -5.07
C THR A 341 -29.29 13.36 -4.00
N LYS A 342 -28.26 14.13 -3.72
CA LYS A 342 -28.29 15.52 -3.18
C LYS A 342 -26.92 15.89 -2.58
N ILE A 343 -25.95 16.26 -3.40
CA ILE A 343 -24.97 17.29 -3.07
C ILE A 343 -24.68 18.04 -4.39
N GLY A 344 -25.59 18.94 -4.69
CA GLY A 344 -25.43 19.98 -5.69
C GLY A 344 -25.63 21.31 -5.00
N ALA A 345 -24.63 22.15 -5.10
CA ALA A 345 -24.69 23.61 -4.95
C ALA A 345 -25.30 24.20 -3.65
N THR A 346 -24.44 24.67 -2.77
CA THR A 346 -24.57 26.03 -2.16
C THR A 346 -23.38 26.32 -1.28
N GLY A 347 -22.56 27.26 -1.67
CA GLY A 347 -21.41 27.79 -0.95
C GLY A 347 -20.88 29.07 -1.61
N ALA A 348 -21.82 29.99 -1.94
CA ALA A 348 -21.46 31.36 -2.31
C ALA A 348 -20.98 32.09 -1.05
N ILE A 349 -19.72 32.48 -1.03
CA ILE A 349 -19.14 33.36 -0.02
C ILE A 349 -19.63 34.78 -0.36
N ALA A 350 -20.50 35.33 0.48
CA ALA A 350 -20.86 36.72 0.46
C ALA A 350 -19.66 37.56 0.97
N THR A 351 -19.07 38.33 0.09
CA THR A 351 -18.17 39.44 0.45
C THR A 351 -19.02 40.61 0.82
N ASP A 352 -19.10 40.92 2.10
CA ASP A 352 -19.71 42.15 2.62
C ASP A 352 -18.66 43.27 2.52
N ALA A 353 -18.86 44.17 1.57
CA ALA A 353 -18.11 45.41 1.44
C ALA A 353 -18.93 46.53 2.09
N GLY A 354 -18.69 46.76 3.38
CA GLY A 354 -19.20 47.94 4.09
C GLY A 354 -18.53 49.20 3.61
N ALA A 355 -19.26 50.01 2.85
CA ALA A 355 -18.93 51.40 2.59
C ALA A 355 -19.17 52.23 3.88
N ALA A 356 -18.11 52.89 4.35
CA ALA A 356 -18.23 53.96 5.34
C ALA A 356 -18.19 55.28 4.62
N ASP A 357 -19.28 55.99 4.65
CA ASP A 357 -19.41 57.39 4.25
C ASP A 357 -18.60 58.33 5.14
N ALA A 358 -17.97 59.27 4.51
CA ALA A 358 -17.37 60.46 5.10
C ALA A 358 -18.46 61.45 5.54
N ASP A 359 -18.27 62.00 6.71
CA ASP A 359 -18.53 63.43 6.97
C ASP A 359 -17.99 63.81 8.37
N GLY A 360 -17.18 64.90 8.43
CA GLY A 360 -16.73 65.56 9.64
C GLY A 360 -15.24 65.83 9.70
#